data_42c2a23b820cc14d6654b85b8ed74f74
#
_entry.id   42c2a23b820cc14d6654b85b8ed74f74
#
_cell.length_a   1.000
_cell.length_b   1.000
_cell.length_c   1.000
_cell.angle_alpha   90.00
_cell.angle_beta   90.00
_cell.angle_gamma   90.00
#
_symmetry.space_group_name_H-M   'P 1'
#
loop_
_entity.id
_entity.type
_entity.pdbx_description
1 polymer ?
#
loop_
_entity_poly.entity_id
_entity_poly.type
_entity_poly.pdbx_seq_one_letter_code
_entity_poly.pdbx_strand_id
1 'polypeptide(L)'
;YEQGVVRAVGVSNFLSHHLVPLLARARIAPMVNQIEFHPGYRQASTFDFCASRNIQVVAWSPLARGALVRNPVILEIAQNHGVSTGQVCLRWCLQHGAAAVVKSLSPERRRMNADLFSFSLTAEEMQLIRLVH
;
A
#
# COMPACT_ATOMS: atom_id res chain seq x y z
N TYR A 1 -7.80 -11.61 -20.41
CA TYR A 1 -7.32 -12.75 -19.66
C TYR A 1 -7.47 -14.05 -20.48
N GLU A 2 -8.69 -14.48 -20.78
CA GLU A 2 -8.93 -15.74 -21.52
C GLU A 2 -8.32 -15.80 -22.92
N GLN A 3 -8.18 -14.67 -23.57
CA GLN A 3 -7.48 -14.53 -24.87
C GLN A 3 -5.94 -14.48 -24.73
N GLY A 4 -5.40 -14.57 -23.52
CA GLY A 4 -3.96 -14.53 -23.28
C GLY A 4 -3.31 -13.15 -23.40
N VAL A 5 -4.09 -12.09 -23.66
CA VAL A 5 -3.57 -10.71 -23.82
C VAL A 5 -3.08 -10.13 -22.51
N VAL A 6 -3.75 -10.44 -21.39
CA VAL A 6 -3.35 -10.02 -20.04
C VAL A 6 -3.23 -11.23 -19.12
N ARG A 7 -2.32 -11.19 -18.16
CA ARG A 7 -2.09 -12.26 -17.18
C ARG A 7 -2.89 -12.10 -15.90
N ALA A 8 -3.42 -10.91 -15.64
CA ALA A 8 -4.24 -10.62 -14.47
C ALA A 8 -5.24 -9.52 -14.80
N VAL A 9 -6.37 -9.54 -14.13
CA VAL A 9 -7.41 -8.51 -14.19
C VAL A 9 -7.60 -7.92 -12.80
N GLY A 10 -7.95 -6.66 -12.72
CA GLY A 10 -8.13 -5.97 -11.45
C GLY A 10 -9.13 -4.84 -11.53
N VAL A 11 -9.40 -4.29 -10.37
CA VAL A 11 -10.27 -3.13 -10.17
C VAL A 11 -9.53 -2.03 -9.42
N SER A 12 -10.09 -0.84 -9.39
CA SER A 12 -9.54 0.29 -8.62
C SER A 12 -10.65 0.99 -7.85
N ASN A 13 -10.35 1.31 -6.58
CA ASN A 13 -11.25 2.00 -5.65
C ASN A 13 -12.58 1.26 -5.39
N PHE A 14 -12.57 -0.07 -5.50
CA PHE A 14 -13.73 -0.87 -5.14
C PHE A 14 -13.73 -1.13 -3.63
N LEU A 15 -14.80 -0.71 -2.97
CA LEU A 15 -15.07 -1.04 -1.57
C LEU A 15 -15.75 -2.42 -1.49
N SER A 16 -15.90 -2.96 -0.28
CA SER A 16 -16.50 -4.29 -0.09
C SER A 16 -17.90 -4.42 -0.71
N HIS A 17 -18.72 -3.37 -0.62
CA HIS A 17 -20.07 -3.38 -1.21
C HIS A 17 -20.08 -3.35 -2.76
N HIS A 18 -18.98 -2.91 -3.40
CA HIS A 18 -18.80 -3.04 -4.85
C HIS A 18 -18.28 -4.43 -5.22
N LEU A 19 -17.36 -4.98 -4.39
CA LEU A 19 -16.74 -6.27 -4.65
C LEU A 19 -17.71 -7.44 -4.49
N VAL A 20 -18.61 -7.39 -3.50
CA VAL A 20 -19.57 -8.47 -3.24
C VAL A 20 -20.43 -8.80 -4.48
N PRO A 21 -21.17 -7.86 -5.09
CA PRO A 21 -21.97 -8.16 -6.28
C PRO A 21 -21.11 -8.48 -7.52
N LEU A 22 -19.90 -7.90 -7.62
CA LEU A 22 -18.98 -8.24 -8.69
C LEU A 22 -18.55 -9.70 -8.59
N LEU A 23 -18.07 -10.14 -7.44
CA LEU A 23 -17.61 -11.51 -7.21
C LEU A 23 -18.72 -12.55 -7.40
N ALA A 24 -19.96 -12.20 -7.10
CA ALA A 24 -21.11 -13.09 -7.31
C ALA A 24 -21.43 -13.35 -8.79
N ARG A 25 -20.99 -12.47 -9.70
CA ARG A 25 -21.32 -12.52 -11.13
C ARG A 25 -20.12 -12.70 -12.05
N ALA A 26 -18.93 -12.35 -11.57
CA ALA A 26 -17.73 -12.41 -12.37
C ALA A 26 -17.31 -13.86 -12.63
N ARG A 27 -17.11 -14.21 -13.89
CA ARG A 27 -16.54 -15.49 -14.29
C ARG A 27 -15.08 -15.63 -13.89
N ILE A 28 -14.36 -14.50 -13.89
CA ILE A 28 -12.97 -14.37 -13.41
C ILE A 28 -12.96 -13.29 -12.33
N ALA A 29 -12.65 -13.69 -11.11
CA ALA A 29 -12.53 -12.74 -10.00
C ALA A 29 -11.37 -11.76 -10.23
N PRO A 30 -11.50 -10.49 -9.83
CA PRO A 30 -10.38 -9.57 -9.86
C PRO A 30 -9.26 -10.07 -8.96
N MET A 31 -8.04 -10.04 -9.46
CA MET A 31 -6.84 -10.46 -8.74
C MET A 31 -6.21 -9.31 -7.97
N VAL A 32 -6.54 -8.07 -8.33
CA VAL A 32 -5.98 -6.84 -7.77
C VAL A 32 -7.10 -5.84 -7.48
N ASN A 33 -7.00 -5.13 -6.36
CA ASN A 33 -7.74 -3.90 -6.11
C ASN A 33 -6.75 -2.78 -5.77
N GLN A 34 -6.65 -1.78 -6.63
CA GLN A 34 -5.78 -0.62 -6.38
C GLN A 34 -6.57 0.45 -5.64
N ILE A 35 -6.20 0.71 -4.38
CA ILE A 35 -6.90 1.65 -3.48
C ILE A 35 -5.93 2.67 -2.87
N GLU A 36 -6.44 3.80 -2.40
CA GLU A 36 -5.66 4.68 -1.53
C GLU A 36 -5.32 3.95 -0.24
N PHE A 37 -4.02 3.81 0.04
CA PHE A 37 -3.58 3.10 1.22
C PHE A 37 -2.23 3.64 1.69
N HIS A 38 -2.19 4.18 2.91
CA HIS A 38 -0.99 4.77 3.50
C HIS A 38 -1.18 4.91 5.03
N PRO A 39 -0.12 5.18 5.80
CA PRO A 39 -0.26 5.63 7.18
C PRO A 39 -1.27 6.77 7.28
N GLY A 40 -2.23 6.66 8.20
CA GLY A 40 -3.34 7.61 8.33
C GLY A 40 -4.60 7.27 7.50
N TYR A 41 -4.50 6.43 6.48
CA TYR A 41 -5.68 5.99 5.71
C TYR A 41 -5.61 4.52 5.31
N ARG A 42 -5.94 3.65 6.24
CA ARG A 42 -5.76 2.20 6.10
C ARG A 42 -6.88 1.49 5.35
N GLN A 43 -8.07 2.05 5.27
CA GLN A 43 -9.25 1.40 4.68
C GLN A 43 -9.46 -0.06 5.16
N ALA A 44 -9.35 -0.30 6.48
CA ALA A 44 -9.25 -1.62 7.08
C ALA A 44 -10.31 -2.61 6.56
N SER A 45 -11.58 -2.19 6.52
CA SER A 45 -12.69 -3.04 6.04
C SER A 45 -12.49 -3.52 4.61
N THR A 46 -12.07 -2.64 3.70
CA THR A 46 -11.81 -2.99 2.29
C THR A 46 -10.55 -3.84 2.17
N PHE A 47 -9.50 -3.49 2.92
CA PHE A 47 -8.25 -4.24 2.92
C PHE A 47 -8.45 -5.68 3.39
N ASP A 48 -9.10 -5.85 4.54
CA ASP A 48 -9.35 -7.16 5.15
C ASP A 48 -10.29 -8.01 4.26
N PHE A 49 -11.29 -7.38 3.62
CA PHE A 49 -12.14 -8.05 2.64
C PHE A 49 -11.33 -8.56 1.43
N CYS A 50 -10.46 -7.73 0.86
CA CYS A 50 -9.58 -8.12 -0.24
C CYS A 50 -8.68 -9.29 0.16
N ALA A 51 -8.04 -9.21 1.34
CA ALA A 51 -7.17 -10.26 1.86
C ALA A 51 -7.91 -11.59 2.02
N SER A 52 -9.14 -11.57 2.57
CA SER A 52 -9.98 -12.78 2.74
C SER A 52 -10.40 -13.44 1.42
N ARG A 53 -10.26 -12.76 0.30
CA ARG A 53 -10.65 -13.22 -1.05
C ARG A 53 -9.45 -13.40 -1.98
N ASN A 54 -8.22 -13.37 -1.47
CA ASN A 54 -7.00 -13.44 -2.25
C ASN A 54 -6.90 -12.35 -3.35
N ILE A 55 -7.46 -11.16 -3.09
CA ILE A 55 -7.36 -10.00 -3.95
C ILE A 55 -6.19 -9.17 -3.44
N GLN A 56 -5.13 -9.04 -4.24
CA GLN A 56 -3.96 -8.25 -3.88
C GLN A 56 -4.30 -6.76 -3.82
N VAL A 57 -4.05 -6.13 -2.69
CA VAL A 57 -4.15 -4.67 -2.58
C VAL A 57 -2.90 -4.02 -3.17
N VAL A 58 -3.09 -3.02 -4.02
CA VAL A 58 -2.05 -2.13 -4.51
C VAL A 58 -2.33 -0.72 -3.99
N ALA A 59 -1.41 -0.20 -3.19
CA ALA A 59 -1.51 1.12 -2.57
C ALA A 59 -1.19 2.23 -3.58
N TRP A 60 -2.17 3.06 -3.94
CA TRP A 60 -1.86 4.33 -4.58
C TRP A 60 -1.77 5.45 -3.54
N SER A 61 -1.01 6.51 -3.85
CA SER A 61 -0.63 7.59 -2.92
C SER A 61 -0.03 7.10 -1.58
N PRO A 62 0.91 6.14 -1.58
CA PRO A 62 1.43 5.56 -0.33
C PRO A 62 2.15 6.56 0.57
N LEU A 63 2.47 7.75 0.06
CA LEU A 63 3.06 8.88 0.80
C LEU A 63 2.03 9.97 1.15
N ALA A 64 0.72 9.70 1.01
CA ALA A 64 -0.34 10.69 1.20
C ALA A 64 -0.06 12.02 0.46
N ARG A 65 0.43 11.92 -0.80
CA ARG A 65 0.84 13.08 -1.61
C ARG A 65 1.88 13.98 -0.95
N GLY A 66 2.68 13.43 -0.03
CA GLY A 66 3.73 14.15 0.70
C GLY A 66 3.31 14.69 2.06
N ALA A 67 2.07 14.56 2.47
CA ALA A 67 1.61 15.01 3.79
C ALA A 67 2.34 14.31 4.94
N LEU A 68 2.70 13.04 4.77
CA LEU A 68 3.33 12.22 5.80
C LEU A 68 4.84 12.46 5.96
N VAL A 69 5.50 13.10 4.98
CA VAL A 69 6.98 13.26 5.04
C VAL A 69 7.46 14.18 6.16
N ARG A 70 6.56 14.95 6.75
CA ARG A 70 6.86 15.86 7.89
C ARG A 70 6.22 15.39 9.20
N ASN A 71 5.57 14.24 9.20
CA ASN A 71 4.97 13.73 10.43
C ASN A 71 6.07 13.36 11.43
N PRO A 72 6.01 13.83 12.69
CA PRO A 72 7.09 13.65 13.67
C PRO A 72 7.36 12.17 13.99
N VAL A 73 6.33 11.34 14.08
CA VAL A 73 6.48 9.89 14.32
C VAL A 73 7.23 9.22 13.17
N ILE A 74 6.86 9.53 11.92
CA ILE A 74 7.52 8.96 10.74
C ILE A 74 8.95 9.47 10.59
N LEU A 75 9.20 10.75 10.95
CA LEU A 75 10.54 11.32 10.95
C LEU A 75 11.45 10.62 11.97
N GLU A 76 10.99 10.42 13.19
CA GLU A 76 11.74 9.72 14.24
C GLU A 76 12.11 8.30 13.81
N ILE A 77 11.14 7.53 13.32
CA ILE A 77 11.37 6.17 12.83
C ILE A 77 12.37 6.17 11.66
N ALA A 78 12.24 7.11 10.72
CA ALA A 78 13.16 7.23 9.59
C ALA A 78 14.60 7.52 10.06
N GLN A 79 14.79 8.39 11.06
CA GLN A 79 16.08 8.69 11.66
C GLN A 79 16.69 7.45 12.34
N ASN A 80 15.91 6.72 13.12
CA ASN A 80 16.36 5.51 13.83
C ASN A 80 16.85 4.42 12.88
N HIS A 81 16.23 4.29 11.70
CA HIS A 81 16.62 3.33 10.67
C HIS A 81 17.64 3.88 9.66
N GLY A 82 17.97 5.17 9.70
CA GLY A 82 18.86 5.81 8.71
C GLY A 82 18.28 5.84 7.28
N VAL A 83 16.95 5.89 7.16
CA VAL A 83 16.23 5.89 5.88
C VAL A 83 15.36 7.15 5.71
N SER A 84 14.81 7.35 4.53
CA SER A 84 13.86 8.44 4.29
C SER A 84 12.47 8.14 4.84
N THR A 85 11.70 9.19 5.15
CA THR A 85 10.28 9.07 5.54
C THR A 85 9.44 8.39 4.46
N GLY A 86 9.81 8.57 3.18
CA GLY A 86 9.18 7.88 2.07
C GLY A 86 9.38 6.37 2.13
N GLN A 87 10.60 5.93 2.47
CA GLN A 87 10.89 4.50 2.65
C GLN A 87 10.10 3.92 3.83
N VAL A 88 9.96 4.64 4.94
CA VAL A 88 9.13 4.21 6.08
C VAL A 88 7.68 3.99 5.65
N CYS A 89 7.07 4.94 4.95
CA CYS A 89 5.68 4.80 4.46
C CYS A 89 5.52 3.63 3.48
N LEU A 90 6.45 3.47 2.55
CA LEU A 90 6.43 2.37 1.59
C LEU A 90 6.63 1.01 2.27
N ARG A 91 7.57 0.93 3.20
CA ARG A 91 7.82 -0.29 3.98
C ARG A 91 6.61 -0.68 4.82
N TRP A 92 5.93 0.30 5.40
CA TRP A 92 4.67 0.10 6.12
C TRP A 92 3.61 -0.54 5.22
N CYS A 93 3.43 -0.07 3.98
CA CYS A 93 2.52 -0.69 3.02
C CYS A 93 2.89 -2.16 2.76
N LEU A 94 4.18 -2.44 2.52
CA LEU A 94 4.66 -3.79 2.25
C LEU A 94 4.45 -4.73 3.45
N GLN A 95 4.69 -4.24 4.67
CA GLN A 95 4.50 -5.05 5.88
C GLN A 95 3.03 -5.31 6.22
N HIS A 96 2.10 -4.55 5.66
CA HIS A 96 0.68 -4.88 5.65
C HIS A 96 0.30 -5.89 4.55
N GLY A 97 1.22 -6.26 3.65
CA GLY A 97 0.94 -7.14 2.52
C GLY A 97 0.41 -6.42 1.28
N ALA A 98 0.41 -5.08 1.25
CA ALA A 98 0.09 -4.32 0.05
C ALA A 98 1.32 -4.14 -0.84
N ALA A 99 1.17 -4.25 -2.16
CA ALA A 99 2.12 -3.64 -3.08
C ALA A 99 1.92 -2.12 -3.09
N ALA A 100 2.93 -1.35 -3.48
CA ALA A 100 2.83 0.11 -3.53
C ALA A 100 3.27 0.66 -4.88
N VAL A 101 2.54 1.67 -5.38
CA VAL A 101 2.93 2.43 -6.57
C VAL A 101 3.26 3.86 -6.18
N VAL A 102 4.45 4.31 -6.54
CA VAL A 102 4.93 5.63 -6.20
C VAL A 102 5.59 6.29 -7.43
N LYS A 103 5.27 7.57 -7.65
CA LYS A 103 5.84 8.35 -8.74
C LYS A 103 6.97 9.23 -8.23
N SER A 104 8.13 9.20 -8.90
CA SER A 104 9.19 10.18 -8.71
C SER A 104 9.92 10.50 -10.01
N LEU A 105 10.22 11.78 -10.23
CA LEU A 105 11.09 12.25 -11.31
C LEU A 105 12.57 12.28 -10.92
N SER A 106 12.88 12.28 -9.60
CA SER A 106 14.25 12.25 -9.10
C SER A 106 14.82 10.83 -9.20
N PRO A 107 15.96 10.63 -9.89
CA PRO A 107 16.65 9.33 -9.92
C PRO A 107 17.03 8.84 -8.53
N GLU A 108 17.48 9.74 -7.65
CA GLU A 108 17.84 9.43 -6.27
C GLU A 108 16.63 8.90 -5.50
N ARG A 109 15.51 9.63 -5.50
CA ARG A 109 14.28 9.17 -4.84
C ARG A 109 13.75 7.85 -5.41
N ARG A 110 13.93 7.59 -6.71
CA ARG A 110 13.55 6.28 -7.27
C ARG A 110 14.39 5.15 -6.69
N ARG A 111 15.71 5.35 -6.51
CA ARG A 111 16.58 4.36 -5.86
C ARG A 111 16.16 4.12 -4.40
N MET A 112 15.97 5.20 -3.64
CA MET A 112 15.50 5.10 -2.24
C MET A 112 14.15 4.39 -2.14
N ASN A 113 13.18 4.72 -3.01
CA ASN A 113 11.86 4.08 -3.04
C ASN A 113 11.91 2.59 -3.42
N ALA A 114 12.97 2.12 -4.06
CA ALA A 114 13.19 0.72 -4.39
C ALA A 114 13.94 -0.04 -3.28
N ASP A 115 14.72 0.67 -2.46
CA ASP A 115 15.47 0.09 -1.34
C ASP A 115 14.58 0.02 -0.08
N LEU A 116 13.74 -1.00 -0.05
CA LEU A 116 12.75 -1.23 1.01
C LEU A 116 13.02 -2.51 1.81
N PHE A 117 14.03 -3.28 1.43
CA PHE A 117 14.31 -4.58 2.02
C PHE A 117 15.56 -4.59 2.89
N SER A 118 16.29 -3.47 2.94
CA SER A 118 17.47 -3.26 3.80
C SER A 118 17.11 -3.07 5.29
N PHE A 119 15.84 -2.80 5.61
CA PHE A 119 15.33 -2.60 6.97
C PHE A 119 13.92 -3.18 7.13
N SER A 120 13.47 -3.28 8.37
CA SER A 120 12.09 -3.67 8.72
C SER A 120 11.59 -2.81 9.86
N LEU A 121 10.32 -2.43 9.82
CA LEU A 121 9.64 -1.76 10.92
C LEU A 121 9.32 -2.80 12.00
N THR A 122 9.57 -2.45 13.26
CA THR A 122 9.20 -3.27 14.41
C THR A 122 7.68 -3.28 14.63
N ALA A 123 7.18 -4.19 15.47
CA ALA A 123 5.77 -4.23 15.82
C ALA A 123 5.32 -2.93 16.52
N GLU A 124 6.18 -2.37 17.36
CA GLU A 124 5.95 -1.11 18.07
C GLU A 124 5.86 0.06 17.10
N GLU A 125 6.79 0.15 16.14
CA GLU A 125 6.78 1.18 15.09
C GLU A 125 5.54 1.09 14.20
N MET A 126 5.14 -0.12 13.81
CA MET A 126 3.90 -0.35 13.06
C MET A 126 2.66 0.12 13.85
N GLN A 127 2.65 -0.07 15.18
CA GLN A 127 1.59 0.43 16.06
C GLN A 127 1.61 1.97 16.16
N LEU A 128 2.77 2.59 16.34
CA LEU A 128 2.92 4.05 16.39
C LEU A 128 2.43 4.70 15.09
N ILE A 129 2.84 4.15 13.95
CA ILE A 129 2.41 4.62 12.62
C ILE A 129 0.90 4.49 12.44
N ARG A 130 0.26 3.49 13.04
CA ARG A 130 -1.19 3.30 12.98
C ARG A 130 -1.97 4.46 13.60
N LEU A 131 -1.38 5.20 14.54
CA LEU A 131 -1.99 6.35 15.22
C LEU A 131 -1.80 7.67 14.47
N VAL A 132 -1.05 7.68 13.38
CA VAL A 132 -0.86 8.84 12.51
C VAL A 132 -2.17 9.17 11.79
N HIS A 133 -2.53 10.46 11.78
CA HIS A 133 -3.72 11.00 11.11
C HIS A 133 -3.35 12.14 10.17
#